data_0f9c8eb61e90235819f766ee5a47811d
#
_entry.id   0f9c8eb61e90235819f766ee5a47811d
#
_cell.length_a   1.000
_cell.length_b   1.000
_cell.length_c   1.000
_cell.angle_alpha   90.00
_cell.angle_beta   90.00
_cell.angle_gamma   90.00
#
_symmetry.space_group_name_H-M   'P 1'
#
loop_
_entity.id
_entity.type
_entity.pdbx_description
1 polymer ?
#
loop_
_entity_poly.entity_id
_entity_poly.type
_entity_poly.pdbx_seq_one_letter_code
_entity_poly.pdbx_strand_id
1 'polypeptide(L)'
;MTGILRRLAIPALGPGRVIPVASSDARLARVHSRFRVGRFARHRGGASAVEFALLAAPFLALLGVVAESGLVALEQQTLDMAVDRGVRQLRTGIFQDAADGSDPSQRFRKIVCSGPSVLFPCTDLRLDVSRAASFAATKPTEPFDRTKKTWTVGFGTRFDCPQGGDTVTVRVAVPVMRLFQVMDFTGRIMSDKSQMLVTTEIFRAEDYEPKPC
;
A
#
# COMPACT_ATOMS: atom_id res chain seq x y z
N MET A 1 6.86 25.78 -54.94
CA MET A 1 6.66 27.18 -54.55
C MET A 1 7.48 27.37 -53.30
N THR A 2 8.75 27.73 -53.48
CA THR A 2 9.40 29.04 -53.28
C THR A 2 9.20 29.50 -51.87
N GLY A 3 10.15 29.38 -50.95
CA GLY A 3 11.44 30.05 -50.83
C GLY A 3 11.33 31.01 -49.64
N ILE A 4 12.28 31.01 -48.77
CA ILE A 4 13.02 32.20 -48.32
C ILE A 4 13.93 31.78 -47.16
N LEU A 5 15.17 31.52 -47.51
CA LEU A 5 16.33 31.51 -46.62
C LEU A 5 16.69 32.97 -46.28
N ARG A 6 16.54 33.38 -45.04
CA ARG A 6 17.11 34.65 -44.55
C ARG A 6 18.44 34.37 -43.89
N ARG A 7 19.52 34.70 -44.60
CA ARG A 7 20.88 34.76 -44.06
C ARG A 7 20.98 35.92 -43.05
N LEU A 8 21.33 35.60 -41.80
CA LEU A 8 21.77 36.60 -40.81
C LEU A 8 23.28 36.76 -40.95
N ALA A 9 23.68 37.97 -41.35
CA ALA A 9 25.06 38.40 -41.45
C ALA A 9 25.64 38.66 -40.05
N ILE A 10 26.83 38.10 -39.81
CA ILE A 10 27.63 38.28 -38.59
C ILE A 10 28.51 39.52 -38.85
N PRO A 11 28.50 40.56 -38.00
CA PRO A 11 29.44 41.67 -38.13
C PRO A 11 30.83 41.29 -37.58
N ALA A 12 31.86 41.69 -38.30
CA ALA A 12 33.26 41.49 -38.01
C ALA A 12 33.71 42.17 -36.71
N LEU A 13 34.45 41.42 -35.90
CA LEU A 13 35.14 41.90 -34.71
C LEU A 13 36.38 42.73 -35.14
N GLY A 14 36.43 43.99 -34.70
CA GLY A 14 37.59 44.86 -34.83
C GLY A 14 38.67 44.53 -33.77
N PRO A 15 39.92 44.95 -34.02
CA PRO A 15 41.06 44.51 -33.21
C PRO A 15 41.23 45.30 -31.90
N GLY A 16 41.46 44.53 -30.85
CA GLY A 16 42.38 44.83 -29.75
C GLY A 16 42.11 46.01 -28.83
N ARG A 17 41.54 45.72 -27.65
CA ARG A 17 41.93 46.40 -26.44
C ARG A 17 42.34 45.35 -25.41
N VAL A 18 43.64 45.31 -25.13
CA VAL A 18 44.21 44.56 -24.04
C VAL A 18 43.87 45.30 -22.74
N ILE A 19 43.00 44.70 -21.96
CA ILE A 19 42.70 45.19 -20.59
C ILE A 19 43.74 44.56 -19.65
N PRO A 20 44.45 45.34 -18.85
CA PRO A 20 45.41 44.79 -17.88
C PRO A 20 44.65 43.99 -16.82
N VAL A 21 45.02 42.73 -16.66
CA VAL A 21 44.58 41.88 -15.56
C VAL A 21 45.19 42.41 -14.29
N ALA A 22 44.42 43.10 -13.49
CA ALA A 22 44.75 43.41 -12.12
C ALA A 22 44.79 42.10 -11.33
N SER A 23 45.97 41.72 -10.88
CA SER A 23 46.21 40.62 -9.93
C SER A 23 45.57 41.02 -8.59
N SER A 24 44.33 40.60 -8.40
CA SER A 24 43.67 40.64 -7.11
C SER A 24 44.18 39.47 -6.29
N ASP A 25 45.17 39.68 -5.45
CA ASP A 25 45.43 38.86 -4.29
C ASP A 25 44.16 38.79 -3.41
N ALA A 26 43.26 37.94 -3.78
CA ALA A 26 42.13 37.56 -2.94
C ALA A 26 42.66 36.79 -1.76
N ARG A 27 43.07 37.48 -0.70
CA ARG A 27 43.24 36.87 0.62
C ARG A 27 41.89 36.24 0.94
N LEU A 28 41.88 34.89 0.84
CA LEU A 28 40.82 34.06 1.38
C LEU A 28 40.73 34.34 2.89
N ALA A 29 39.94 35.38 3.25
CA ALA A 29 39.51 35.57 4.61
C ALA A 29 38.69 34.33 4.95
N ARG A 30 39.30 33.35 5.63
CA ARG A 30 38.58 32.26 6.32
C ARG A 30 37.67 32.92 7.32
N VAL A 31 36.42 33.10 6.91
CA VAL A 31 35.33 33.41 7.83
C VAL A 31 35.13 32.13 8.65
N HIS A 32 35.90 32.02 9.73
CA HIS A 32 35.59 31.11 10.80
C HIS A 32 34.32 31.65 11.45
N SER A 33 33.18 31.25 10.91
CA SER A 33 31.89 31.32 11.60
C SER A 33 32.05 30.47 12.86
N ARG A 34 32.67 31.08 13.88
CA ARG A 34 32.56 30.55 15.24
C ARG A 34 31.11 30.69 15.61
N PHE A 35 30.32 29.66 15.29
CA PHE A 35 28.96 29.51 15.84
C PHE A 35 29.09 29.75 17.35
N ARG A 36 28.59 30.87 17.81
CA ARG A 36 28.58 31.26 19.23
C ARG A 36 27.56 30.43 19.97
N VAL A 37 27.80 29.12 20.06
CA VAL A 37 26.98 28.15 20.83
C VAL A 37 26.85 28.60 22.29
N GLY A 38 27.87 29.29 22.84
CA GLY A 38 27.85 29.83 24.20
C GLY A 38 26.81 30.89 24.48
N ARG A 39 26.32 31.60 23.46
CA ARG A 39 25.28 32.64 23.63
C ARG A 39 23.88 32.00 23.65
N PHE A 40 23.72 30.88 22.96
CA PHE A 40 22.47 30.08 22.95
C PHE A 40 22.26 29.40 24.29
N ALA A 41 23.31 28.86 24.90
CA ALA A 41 23.23 28.17 26.20
C ALA A 41 22.92 29.12 27.39
N ARG A 42 23.05 30.43 27.22
CA ARG A 42 22.80 31.45 28.27
C ARG A 42 21.41 32.07 28.22
N HIS A 43 20.63 31.82 27.15
CA HIS A 43 19.24 32.25 27.05
C HIS A 43 18.32 31.25 27.75
N ARG A 44 17.91 31.57 28.96
CA ARG A 44 16.94 30.77 29.75
C ARG A 44 15.53 30.76 29.12
N GLY A 45 15.27 31.63 28.15
CA GLY A 45 13.98 31.67 27.44
C GLY A 45 13.70 30.49 26.50
N GLY A 46 14.67 29.58 26.25
CA GLY A 46 14.49 28.38 25.43
C GLY A 46 14.22 27.11 26.25
N ALA A 47 14.33 27.15 27.56
CA ALA A 47 14.18 25.97 28.41
C ALA A 47 12.78 25.35 28.29
N SER A 48 11.74 26.18 28.33
CA SER A 48 10.34 25.69 28.17
C SER A 48 10.04 25.13 26.78
N ALA A 49 10.68 25.64 25.72
CA ALA A 49 10.54 25.08 24.39
C ALA A 49 11.17 23.69 24.27
N VAL A 50 12.31 23.47 24.93
CA VAL A 50 12.97 22.15 24.97
C VAL A 50 12.15 21.16 25.81
N GLU A 51 11.64 21.57 26.97
CA GLU A 51 10.77 20.78 27.82
C GLU A 51 9.50 20.37 27.07
N PHE A 52 8.86 21.32 26.38
CA PHE A 52 7.70 21.03 25.54
C PHE A 52 8.05 20.06 24.41
N ALA A 53 9.16 20.24 23.70
CA ALA A 53 9.57 19.38 22.61
C ALA A 53 9.84 17.93 23.09
N LEU A 54 10.43 17.75 24.27
CA LEU A 54 10.69 16.44 24.88
C LEU A 54 9.39 15.69 25.22
N LEU A 55 8.34 16.41 25.62
CA LEU A 55 7.04 15.83 25.93
C LEU A 55 6.18 15.65 24.69
N ALA A 56 6.23 16.63 23.77
CA ALA A 56 5.43 16.59 22.55
C ALA A 56 5.84 15.45 21.59
N ALA A 57 7.13 15.17 21.46
CA ALA A 57 7.62 14.14 20.56
C ALA A 57 7.06 12.74 20.86
N PRO A 58 7.17 12.18 22.10
CA PRO A 58 6.59 10.88 22.41
C PRO A 58 5.06 10.90 22.39
N PHE A 59 4.43 12.02 22.75
CA PHE A 59 2.97 12.16 22.67
C PHE A 59 2.47 12.10 21.23
N LEU A 60 3.09 12.84 20.29
CA LEU A 60 2.74 12.80 18.88
C LEU A 60 3.04 11.43 18.25
N ALA A 61 4.13 10.77 18.66
CA ALA A 61 4.43 9.40 18.24
C ALA A 61 3.32 8.43 18.69
N LEU A 62 2.85 8.54 19.94
CA LEU A 62 1.73 7.74 20.43
C LEU A 62 0.45 7.99 19.65
N LEU A 63 0.11 9.24 19.39
CA LEU A 63 -1.05 9.57 18.57
C LEU A 63 -0.94 8.99 17.15
N GLY A 64 0.26 9.03 16.56
CA GLY A 64 0.53 8.43 15.25
C GLY A 64 0.29 6.92 15.25
N VAL A 65 0.76 6.20 16.28
CA VAL A 65 0.53 4.76 16.44
C VAL A 65 -0.96 4.44 16.59
N VAL A 66 -1.70 5.21 17.39
CA VAL A 66 -3.15 5.02 17.57
C VAL A 66 -3.90 5.27 16.27
N ALA A 67 -3.55 6.31 15.53
CA ALA A 67 -4.16 6.63 14.26
C ALA A 67 -3.89 5.53 13.20
N GLU A 68 -2.63 5.06 13.09
CA GLU A 68 -2.28 3.98 12.17
C GLU A 68 -3.02 2.69 12.49
N SER A 69 -3.08 2.29 13.77
CA SER A 69 -3.80 1.08 14.17
C SER A 69 -5.30 1.16 13.88
N GLY A 70 -5.89 2.35 14.08
CA GLY A 70 -7.29 2.61 13.75
C GLY A 70 -7.56 2.48 12.25
N LEU A 71 -6.70 3.03 11.40
CA LEU A 71 -6.81 2.91 9.93
C LEU A 71 -6.72 1.46 9.47
N VAL A 72 -5.71 0.71 9.95
CA VAL A 72 -5.56 -0.72 9.62
C VAL A 72 -6.78 -1.54 10.06
N ALA A 73 -7.34 -1.25 11.23
CA ALA A 73 -8.56 -1.92 11.71
C ALA A 73 -9.77 -1.60 10.82
N LEU A 74 -9.92 -0.36 10.37
CA LEU A 74 -10.98 0.04 9.44
C LEU A 74 -10.82 -0.63 8.06
N GLU A 75 -9.60 -0.69 7.54
CA GLU A 75 -9.30 -1.39 6.29
C GLU A 75 -9.62 -2.89 6.40
N GLN A 76 -9.23 -3.54 7.50
CA GLN A 76 -9.56 -4.93 7.77
C GLN A 76 -11.08 -5.14 7.84
N GLN A 77 -11.80 -4.29 8.56
CA GLN A 77 -13.26 -4.38 8.68
C GLN A 77 -13.96 -4.21 7.33
N THR A 78 -13.48 -3.28 6.49
CA THR A 78 -14.06 -3.09 5.14
C THR A 78 -13.77 -4.29 4.23
N LEU A 79 -12.59 -4.93 4.36
CA LEU A 79 -12.26 -6.16 3.66
C LEU A 79 -13.19 -7.30 4.08
N ASP A 80 -13.39 -7.50 5.39
CA ASP A 80 -14.26 -8.53 5.93
C ASP A 80 -15.71 -8.37 5.41
N MET A 81 -16.26 -7.17 5.49
CA MET A 81 -17.60 -6.88 4.96
C MET A 81 -17.71 -7.06 3.44
N ALA A 82 -16.65 -6.73 2.70
CA ALA A 82 -16.63 -6.89 1.25
C ALA A 82 -16.60 -8.37 0.85
N VAL A 83 -15.82 -9.18 1.57
CA VAL A 83 -15.74 -10.64 1.36
C VAL A 83 -17.04 -11.32 1.77
N ASP A 84 -17.65 -10.96 2.91
CA ASP A 84 -18.95 -11.51 3.35
C ASP A 84 -20.04 -11.33 2.28
N ARG A 85 -20.08 -10.16 1.62
CA ARG A 85 -21.03 -9.94 0.51
C ARG A 85 -20.80 -10.91 -0.66
N GLY A 86 -19.55 -11.16 -1.02
CA GLY A 86 -19.22 -12.13 -2.07
C GLY A 86 -19.53 -13.56 -1.66
N VAL A 87 -19.22 -13.91 -0.41
CA VAL A 87 -19.48 -15.22 0.18
C VAL A 87 -20.97 -15.55 0.21
N ARG A 88 -21.82 -14.57 0.52
CA ARG A 88 -23.29 -14.75 0.46
C ARG A 88 -23.75 -15.21 -0.93
N GLN A 89 -23.22 -14.63 -1.99
CA GLN A 89 -23.58 -15.03 -3.36
C GLN A 89 -23.08 -16.44 -3.70
N LEU A 90 -21.88 -16.83 -3.24
CA LEU A 90 -21.38 -18.20 -3.39
C LEU A 90 -22.22 -19.22 -2.60
N ARG A 91 -22.62 -18.84 -1.38
CA ARG A 91 -23.38 -19.70 -0.48
C ARG A 91 -24.77 -20.01 -1.01
N THR A 92 -25.47 -19.03 -1.59
CA THR A 92 -26.84 -19.15 -2.07
C THR A 92 -26.95 -19.62 -3.53
N GLY A 93 -25.83 -19.80 -4.25
CA GLY A 93 -25.82 -20.17 -5.67
C GLY A 93 -26.06 -19.02 -6.64
N ILE A 94 -26.35 -17.79 -6.16
CA ILE A 94 -26.56 -16.61 -7.02
C ILE A 94 -25.34 -16.32 -7.88
N PHE A 95 -24.13 -16.58 -7.36
CA PHE A 95 -22.89 -16.41 -8.12
C PHE A 95 -22.84 -17.31 -9.36
N GLN A 96 -23.28 -18.57 -9.23
CA GLN A 96 -23.36 -19.54 -10.31
C GLN A 96 -24.48 -19.18 -11.29
N ASP A 97 -25.64 -18.72 -10.79
CA ASP A 97 -26.75 -18.25 -11.64
C ASP A 97 -26.39 -17.06 -12.52
N ALA A 98 -25.47 -16.23 -12.05
CA ALA A 98 -24.95 -15.07 -12.79
C ALA A 98 -23.73 -15.42 -13.67
N ALA A 99 -23.45 -16.71 -13.95
CA ALA A 99 -22.33 -17.12 -14.79
C ALA A 99 -22.50 -16.61 -16.23
N ASP A 100 -21.49 -15.88 -16.70
CA ASP A 100 -21.45 -15.27 -18.04
C ASP A 100 -20.31 -15.83 -18.90
N GLY A 101 -19.66 -16.90 -18.42
CA GLY A 101 -18.50 -17.53 -19.08
C GLY A 101 -17.17 -16.81 -18.84
N SER A 102 -17.16 -15.71 -18.09
CA SER A 102 -15.92 -15.04 -17.70
C SER A 102 -15.24 -15.77 -16.52
N ASP A 103 -13.95 -15.48 -16.29
CA ASP A 103 -13.18 -16.08 -15.21
C ASP A 103 -13.87 -15.81 -13.83
N PRO A 104 -14.25 -16.90 -13.12
CA PRO A 104 -14.94 -16.77 -11.84
C PRO A 104 -14.12 -16.05 -10.77
N SER A 105 -12.79 -16.17 -10.78
CA SER A 105 -11.92 -15.42 -9.88
C SER A 105 -12.03 -13.91 -10.10
N GLN A 106 -12.06 -13.47 -11.36
CA GLN A 106 -12.22 -12.05 -11.71
C GLN A 106 -13.62 -11.54 -11.36
N ARG A 107 -14.66 -12.36 -11.57
CA ARG A 107 -16.04 -12.01 -11.19
C ARG A 107 -16.16 -11.83 -9.68
N PHE A 108 -15.63 -12.77 -8.90
CA PHE A 108 -15.64 -12.67 -7.45
C PHE A 108 -14.86 -11.45 -6.95
N ARG A 109 -13.66 -11.19 -7.51
CA ARG A 109 -12.89 -9.97 -7.22
C ARG A 109 -13.71 -8.71 -7.49
N LYS A 110 -14.43 -8.66 -8.61
CA LYS A 110 -15.29 -7.52 -8.97
C LYS A 110 -16.38 -7.29 -7.91
N ILE A 111 -17.00 -8.35 -7.38
CA ILE A 111 -18.01 -8.26 -6.32
C ILE A 111 -17.37 -7.69 -5.03
N VAL A 112 -16.22 -8.22 -4.61
CA VAL A 112 -15.51 -7.72 -3.42
C VAL A 112 -15.13 -6.26 -3.57
N CYS A 113 -14.73 -5.84 -4.77
CA CYS A 113 -14.27 -4.48 -5.06
C CYS A 113 -15.38 -3.48 -5.42
N SER A 114 -16.63 -3.91 -5.59
CA SER A 114 -17.73 -3.04 -6.03
C SER A 114 -18.43 -2.25 -4.92
N GLY A 115 -18.00 -2.40 -3.68
CA GLY A 115 -18.65 -1.74 -2.53
C GLY A 115 -18.34 -0.24 -2.42
N PRO A 116 -19.26 0.56 -1.86
CA PRO A 116 -19.09 2.01 -1.72
C PRO A 116 -18.02 2.40 -0.67
N SER A 117 -17.59 1.49 0.17
CA SER A 117 -16.67 1.74 1.30
C SER A 117 -15.44 0.85 1.25
N VAL A 118 -14.87 0.64 0.05
CA VAL A 118 -13.63 -0.13 -0.09
C VAL A 118 -12.45 0.78 0.24
N LEU A 119 -11.77 0.52 1.37
CA LEU A 119 -10.61 1.29 1.84
C LEU A 119 -9.27 0.63 1.49
N PHE A 120 -9.28 -0.51 0.80
CA PHE A 120 -8.10 -1.26 0.42
C PHE A 120 -7.85 -1.21 -1.11
N PRO A 121 -6.60 -1.36 -1.58
CA PRO A 121 -6.29 -1.36 -3.01
C PRO A 121 -6.75 -2.67 -3.68
N CYS A 122 -7.69 -2.58 -4.62
CA CYS A 122 -8.20 -3.74 -5.35
C CYS A 122 -7.25 -4.31 -6.40
N THR A 123 -6.23 -3.57 -6.81
CA THR A 123 -5.23 -4.00 -7.80
C THR A 123 -4.45 -5.22 -7.34
N ASP A 124 -4.08 -5.24 -6.07
CA ASP A 124 -3.21 -6.26 -5.48
C ASP A 124 -3.97 -7.32 -4.66
N LEU A 125 -5.30 -7.26 -4.69
CA LEU A 125 -6.14 -8.25 -4.02
C LEU A 125 -5.97 -9.61 -4.67
N ARG A 126 -5.63 -10.64 -3.87
CA ARG A 126 -5.59 -12.04 -4.27
C ARG A 126 -6.58 -12.85 -3.46
N LEU A 127 -7.14 -13.87 -4.09
CA LEU A 127 -8.13 -14.73 -3.46
C LEU A 127 -7.98 -16.18 -3.89
N ASP A 128 -8.22 -17.08 -2.95
CA ASP A 128 -8.34 -18.51 -3.17
C ASP A 128 -9.72 -18.99 -2.70
N VAL A 129 -10.38 -19.76 -3.53
CA VAL A 129 -11.61 -20.47 -3.19
C VAL A 129 -11.34 -21.96 -3.30
N SER A 130 -11.55 -22.70 -2.23
CA SER A 130 -11.32 -24.15 -2.19
C SER A 130 -12.50 -24.89 -1.59
N ARG A 131 -12.75 -26.11 -2.10
CA ARG A 131 -13.79 -27.03 -1.62
C ARG A 131 -13.16 -28.08 -0.73
N ALA A 132 -13.89 -28.51 0.27
CA ALA A 132 -13.52 -29.61 1.16
C ALA A 132 -14.74 -30.51 1.43
N ALA A 133 -14.49 -31.78 1.74
CA ALA A 133 -15.55 -32.71 2.08
C ALA A 133 -16.22 -32.44 3.44
N SER A 134 -15.52 -31.73 4.33
CA SER A 134 -16.02 -31.35 5.65
C SER A 134 -15.26 -30.15 6.22
N PHE A 135 -15.80 -29.52 7.25
CA PHE A 135 -15.11 -28.44 7.96
C PHE A 135 -13.74 -28.86 8.52
N ALA A 136 -13.62 -30.09 9.02
CA ALA A 136 -12.36 -30.63 9.55
C ALA A 136 -11.30 -30.88 8.46
N ALA A 137 -11.72 -31.02 7.20
CA ALA A 137 -10.83 -31.27 6.07
C ALA A 137 -10.36 -29.95 5.40
N THR A 138 -10.85 -28.81 5.84
CA THR A 138 -10.46 -27.51 5.27
C THR A 138 -9.00 -27.19 5.61
N LYS A 139 -8.23 -26.84 4.59
CA LYS A 139 -6.83 -26.43 4.72
C LYS A 139 -6.60 -25.11 3.95
N PRO A 140 -6.94 -23.97 4.56
CA PRO A 140 -6.74 -22.69 3.90
C PRO A 140 -5.24 -22.42 3.68
N THR A 141 -4.88 -22.05 2.44
CA THR A 141 -3.50 -21.70 2.09
C THR A 141 -3.10 -20.40 2.76
N GLU A 142 -1.98 -20.36 3.49
CA GLU A 142 -1.46 -19.11 4.07
C GLU A 142 -0.97 -18.17 2.97
N PRO A 143 -1.50 -16.94 2.84
CA PRO A 143 -1.13 -16.04 1.76
C PRO A 143 0.26 -15.41 1.95
N PHE A 144 0.78 -15.38 3.18
CA PHE A 144 2.02 -14.71 3.56
C PHE A 144 3.14 -15.70 3.85
N ASP A 145 4.22 -15.63 3.08
CA ASP A 145 5.48 -16.34 3.38
C ASP A 145 6.29 -15.51 4.41
N ARG A 146 6.32 -16.01 5.65
CA ARG A 146 7.01 -15.33 6.76
C ARG A 146 8.52 -15.25 6.58
N THR A 147 9.11 -16.19 5.83
CA THR A 147 10.56 -16.23 5.60
C THR A 147 10.97 -15.20 4.56
N LYS A 148 10.25 -15.14 3.46
CA LYS A 148 10.52 -14.24 2.33
C LYS A 148 9.85 -12.88 2.48
N LYS A 149 8.92 -12.73 3.43
CA LYS A 149 8.09 -11.53 3.63
C LYS A 149 7.38 -11.10 2.34
N THR A 150 6.83 -12.05 1.62
CA THR A 150 6.15 -11.85 0.35
C THR A 150 4.95 -12.80 0.23
N TRP A 151 4.29 -12.78 -0.89
CA TRP A 151 3.21 -13.71 -1.20
C TRP A 151 3.70 -15.15 -1.22
N THR A 152 2.90 -16.06 -0.65
CA THR A 152 3.11 -17.50 -0.81
C THR A 152 2.92 -17.89 -2.28
N VAL A 153 3.83 -18.70 -2.79
CA VAL A 153 3.78 -19.17 -4.17
C VAL A 153 2.48 -19.93 -4.42
N GLY A 154 1.79 -19.58 -5.49
CA GLY A 154 0.52 -20.22 -5.88
C GLY A 154 -0.72 -19.65 -5.19
N PHE A 155 -0.60 -18.76 -4.19
CA PHE A 155 -1.77 -18.09 -3.62
C PHE A 155 -2.37 -17.09 -4.63
N GLY A 156 -3.69 -17.14 -4.78
CA GLY A 156 -4.44 -16.31 -5.72
C GLY A 156 -4.66 -16.95 -7.09
N THR A 157 -4.37 -18.25 -7.23
CA THR A 157 -4.55 -19.00 -8.51
C THR A 157 -5.66 -20.03 -8.46
N ARG A 158 -6.21 -20.31 -7.28
CA ARG A 158 -7.19 -21.39 -7.09
C ARG A 158 -8.59 -20.83 -6.95
N PHE A 159 -9.50 -21.29 -7.81
CA PHE A 159 -10.93 -21.05 -7.69
C PHE A 159 -11.71 -22.32 -7.99
N ASP A 160 -12.01 -23.12 -6.95
CA ASP A 160 -12.86 -24.29 -7.07
C ASP A 160 -14.31 -23.84 -7.01
N CYS A 161 -15.05 -23.98 -8.12
CA CYS A 161 -16.46 -23.58 -8.19
C CYS A 161 -17.30 -24.35 -7.15
N PRO A 162 -17.93 -23.66 -6.16
CA PRO A 162 -18.76 -24.32 -5.16
C PRO A 162 -19.99 -24.98 -5.77
N GLN A 163 -20.40 -26.09 -5.17
CA GLN A 163 -21.65 -26.80 -5.50
C GLN A 163 -22.54 -26.86 -4.26
N GLY A 164 -23.82 -27.10 -4.45
CA GLY A 164 -24.76 -27.23 -3.34
C GLY A 164 -24.30 -28.30 -2.33
N GLY A 165 -24.34 -27.95 -1.05
CA GLY A 165 -23.92 -28.81 0.05
C GLY A 165 -22.40 -28.87 0.33
N ASP A 166 -21.55 -28.25 -0.51
CA ASP A 166 -20.10 -28.24 -0.31
C ASP A 166 -19.69 -27.43 0.92
N THR A 167 -18.63 -27.85 1.57
CA THR A 167 -17.88 -26.99 2.50
C THR A 167 -16.85 -26.18 1.72
N VAL A 168 -16.97 -24.88 1.78
CA VAL A 168 -16.15 -23.95 0.99
C VAL A 168 -15.30 -23.08 1.91
N THR A 169 -14.06 -22.90 1.55
CA THR A 169 -13.16 -21.93 2.17
C THR A 169 -12.83 -20.85 1.16
N VAL A 170 -13.14 -19.63 1.50
CA VAL A 170 -12.73 -18.42 0.75
C VAL A 170 -11.66 -17.72 1.56
N ARG A 171 -10.52 -17.48 0.96
CA ARG A 171 -9.45 -16.71 1.58
C ARG A 171 -9.03 -15.58 0.67
N VAL A 172 -9.09 -14.37 1.20
CA VAL A 172 -8.76 -13.14 0.48
C VAL A 172 -7.64 -12.42 1.23
N ALA A 173 -6.68 -11.91 0.49
CA ALA A 173 -5.59 -11.13 1.05
C ALA A 173 -5.28 -9.92 0.18
N VAL A 174 -4.88 -8.82 0.82
CA VAL A 174 -4.52 -7.58 0.16
C VAL A 174 -3.43 -6.85 0.97
N PRO A 175 -2.38 -6.31 0.32
CA PRO A 175 -1.41 -5.45 0.96
C PRO A 175 -1.98 -4.04 1.08
N VAL A 176 -1.82 -3.41 2.24
CA VAL A 176 -2.19 -2.02 2.49
C VAL A 176 -0.99 -1.20 2.92
N MET A 177 -1.00 0.08 2.58
CA MET A 177 0.09 0.98 2.91
C MET A 177 0.07 1.33 4.39
N ARG A 178 1.25 1.42 5.01
CA ARG A 178 1.43 1.86 6.38
C ARG A 178 2.01 3.28 6.41
N LEU A 179 1.44 4.15 7.23
CA LEU A 179 1.84 5.56 7.31
C LEU A 179 3.11 5.75 8.15
N PHE A 180 3.13 5.21 9.36
CA PHE A 180 4.23 5.46 10.32
C PHE A 180 5.18 4.27 10.48
N GLN A 181 4.76 3.06 10.11
CA GLN A 181 5.57 1.83 10.13
C GLN A 181 6.25 1.54 11.49
N VAL A 182 5.68 2.03 12.59
CA VAL A 182 6.29 1.95 13.93
C VAL A 182 6.08 0.57 14.56
N MET A 183 4.90 -0.03 14.37
CA MET A 183 4.53 -1.31 15.00
C MET A 183 3.98 -2.29 13.98
N ASP A 184 4.19 -3.58 14.23
CA ASP A 184 3.57 -4.67 13.47
C ASP A 184 2.34 -5.18 14.21
N PHE A 185 1.15 -4.88 13.70
CA PHE A 185 -0.12 -5.27 14.33
C PHE A 185 -0.60 -6.68 13.95
N THR A 186 -0.09 -7.25 12.85
CA THR A 186 -0.59 -8.54 12.34
C THR A 186 0.48 -9.62 12.17
N GLY A 187 1.75 -9.28 12.33
CA GLY A 187 2.87 -10.17 12.03
C GLY A 187 3.04 -10.49 10.54
N ARG A 188 2.44 -9.66 9.65
CA ARG A 188 2.44 -9.86 8.19
C ARG A 188 2.92 -8.62 7.45
N ILE A 189 4.07 -8.09 7.87
CA ILE A 189 4.73 -6.98 7.16
C ILE A 189 5.51 -7.55 5.99
N MET A 190 5.19 -7.07 4.80
CA MET A 190 5.86 -7.46 3.55
C MET A 190 7.23 -6.78 3.40
N SER A 191 8.03 -7.25 2.44
CA SER A 191 9.37 -6.70 2.16
C SER A 191 9.35 -5.25 1.70
N ASP A 192 8.26 -4.80 1.08
CA ASP A 192 8.00 -3.41 0.67
C ASP A 192 7.44 -2.54 1.81
N LYS A 193 7.38 -3.10 3.04
CA LYS A 193 6.84 -2.48 4.25
C LYS A 193 5.32 -2.28 4.27
N SER A 194 4.59 -2.75 3.28
CA SER A 194 3.14 -2.85 3.34
C SER A 194 2.70 -3.89 4.36
N GLN A 195 1.48 -3.81 4.84
CA GLN A 195 0.89 -4.78 5.76
C GLN A 195 -0.13 -5.62 5.01
N MET A 196 -0.01 -6.94 5.09
CA MET A 196 -0.98 -7.83 4.47
C MET A 196 -2.19 -8.02 5.39
N LEU A 197 -3.36 -7.61 4.92
CA LEU A 197 -4.64 -7.94 5.51
C LEU A 197 -5.12 -9.27 4.95
N VAL A 198 -5.76 -10.09 5.78
CA VAL A 198 -6.25 -11.41 5.38
C VAL A 198 -7.61 -11.66 6.00
N THR A 199 -8.56 -12.06 5.17
CA THR A 199 -9.88 -12.52 5.58
C THR A 199 -10.05 -13.98 5.16
N THR A 200 -10.64 -14.79 6.02
CA THR A 200 -10.94 -16.20 5.76
C THR A 200 -12.34 -16.51 6.20
N GLU A 201 -13.16 -16.95 5.24
CA GLU A 201 -14.52 -17.39 5.47
C GLU A 201 -14.65 -18.88 5.14
N ILE A 202 -15.26 -19.64 6.04
CA ILE A 202 -15.54 -21.06 5.86
C ILE A 202 -17.02 -21.27 6.08
N PHE A 203 -17.71 -21.76 5.06
CA PHE A 203 -19.14 -21.96 5.11
C PHE A 203 -19.56 -23.25 4.38
N ARG A 204 -20.77 -23.67 4.60
CA ARG A 204 -21.42 -24.70 3.81
C ARG A 204 -22.36 -24.04 2.81
N ALA A 205 -22.21 -24.38 1.52
CA ALA A 205 -23.12 -23.93 0.48
C ALA A 205 -24.53 -24.50 0.75
N GLU A 206 -25.56 -23.73 0.44
CA GLU A 206 -26.93 -24.18 0.49
C GLU A 206 -27.18 -25.25 -0.57
N ASP A 207 -28.21 -26.05 -0.40
CA ASP A 207 -28.54 -27.08 -1.37
C ASP A 207 -29.17 -26.43 -2.61
N TYR A 208 -28.39 -26.27 -3.66
CA TYR A 208 -28.83 -25.83 -4.99
C TYR A 208 -28.32 -26.81 -6.06
N GLU A 209 -28.98 -26.83 -7.21
CA GLU A 209 -28.55 -27.68 -8.32
C GLU A 209 -27.13 -27.32 -8.79
N PRO A 210 -26.29 -28.35 -9.09
CA PRO A 210 -24.95 -28.10 -9.59
C PRO A 210 -24.96 -27.29 -10.88
N LYS A 211 -24.22 -26.17 -10.88
CA LYS A 211 -24.06 -25.27 -12.03
C LYS A 211 -22.61 -24.87 -12.19
N PRO A 212 -22.16 -24.60 -13.41
CA PRO A 212 -20.82 -24.02 -13.63
C PRO A 212 -20.74 -22.60 -13.05
N CYS A 213 -19.57 -22.18 -12.66
CA CYS A 213 -19.30 -20.78 -12.41
C CYS A 213 -19.05 -20.07 -13.75
#